data_ab8b15fa2312e5be1d39a5e8b1d744d5
#
_entry.id   ab8b15fa2312e5be1d39a5e8b1d744d5
#
_cell.length_a   1.000
_cell.length_b   1.000
_cell.length_c   1.000
_cell.angle_alpha   90.00
_cell.angle_beta   90.00
_cell.angle_gamma   90.00
#
_symmetry.space_group_name_H-M   'P 1'
#
loop_
_entity.id
_entity.type
_entity.pdbx_description
1 polymer ?
#
loop_
_entity_poly.entity_id
_entity_poly.type
_entity_poly.pdbx_seq_one_letter_code
_entity_poly.pdbx_strand_id
1 'polypeptide(L)'
;MKLKKIITILFASCLLLTSVGVTSAGAIDAKAVTTGAVVEEIPREGEPTVTECGSPAEAWSKAIQTADHAKEVVITLGSDWIEDTELTVGASMHITLDLNGHYVHRNRNHEMKRNGYVFRVEENAVFTVRDSNPKGVGYKGVRGGVITGGASSNTGGGIHIEEKGEFRLQGGTIYDCRTDEDGGGVYLDGSSMDTKFTMTGGRIYGCKTMESNDNCCGGAIYMVKGTVSVSNAKIDDCYSEDDGGAIYSNRGVINLDNVVFSGNYAREKGGAIYTAHDLAKYQATVIKAHNCIFAANHADQDGGAVFINDNPEYNQAMVFHKCVFRSNSANRQGGAIFVNDDNTALSSCEIVSNKAGEEGGGVYVDGRYNITVMGLTRIMDNSSNKNDGAANLALQDQTLGKARIIDAGLYKGSEIHFGTTGSSSVQVSEWVSSYQQQYFKADMGKLTAKDSRVVEAQMITSGSVFSNGFYAVSIIGAAGIIGAIVLIVRQKKKNKAKEGGGENDQNKGA
;
A
#
# COMPACT_ATOMS: atom_id res chain seq x y z
N MET A 1 19.97 -36.36 15.13
CA MET A 1 20.90 -35.87 14.07
C MET A 1 20.25 -35.62 12.68
N LYS A 2 19.08 -36.18 12.38
CA LYS A 2 18.37 -35.97 11.09
C LYS A 2 17.48 -34.71 11.03
N LEU A 3 17.08 -34.16 12.17
CA LEU A 3 16.21 -32.97 12.21
C LEU A 3 16.95 -31.66 11.97
N LYS A 4 18.22 -31.56 12.38
CA LYS A 4 19.05 -30.35 12.14
C LYS A 4 19.41 -30.12 10.66
N LYS A 5 19.53 -31.19 9.86
CA LYS A 5 19.84 -31.08 8.42
C LYS A 5 18.65 -30.61 7.58
N ILE A 6 17.40 -30.92 8.03
CA ILE A 6 16.19 -30.50 7.31
C ILE A 6 15.93 -29.00 7.52
N ILE A 7 16.25 -28.47 8.72
CA ILE A 7 16.11 -27.05 9.03
C ILE A 7 17.12 -26.21 8.24
N THR A 8 18.34 -26.70 8.04
CA THR A 8 19.36 -25.98 7.25
C THR A 8 19.04 -25.93 5.75
N ILE A 9 18.36 -26.94 5.21
CA ILE A 9 17.95 -26.97 3.80
C ILE A 9 16.73 -26.05 3.55
N LEU A 10 15.83 -25.92 4.54
CA LEU A 10 14.69 -25.01 4.46
C LEU A 10 15.09 -23.52 4.59
N PHE A 11 16.15 -23.21 5.33
CA PHE A 11 16.70 -21.86 5.38
C PHE A 11 17.46 -21.47 4.09
N ALA A 12 18.09 -22.42 3.42
CA ALA A 12 18.76 -22.18 2.15
C ALA A 12 17.78 -21.97 0.97
N SER A 13 16.60 -22.61 1.01
CA SER A 13 15.59 -22.44 -0.04
C SER A 13 14.74 -21.18 0.11
N CYS A 14 14.64 -20.58 1.30
CA CYS A 14 13.97 -19.30 1.49
C CYS A 14 14.86 -18.09 1.12
N LEU A 15 16.19 -18.26 1.11
CA LEU A 15 17.12 -17.22 0.64
C LEU A 15 17.34 -17.23 -0.88
N LEU A 16 16.85 -18.24 -1.59
CA LEU A 16 17.03 -18.38 -3.05
C LEU A 16 15.85 -17.88 -3.89
N LEU A 17 14.80 -17.35 -3.25
CA LEU A 17 13.63 -16.78 -3.95
C LEU A 17 13.61 -15.24 -3.99
N THR A 18 14.66 -14.57 -3.53
CA THR A 18 14.80 -13.10 -3.60
C THR A 18 15.94 -12.62 -4.49
N SER A 19 16.55 -13.52 -5.26
CA SER A 19 17.49 -13.12 -6.29
C SER A 19 17.19 -13.88 -7.58
N VAL A 20 16.09 -13.55 -8.25
CA VAL A 20 16.16 -13.51 -9.69
C VAL A 20 17.09 -12.33 -9.95
N GLY A 21 18.38 -12.65 -10.01
CA GLY A 21 19.35 -11.72 -10.53
C GLY A 21 18.89 -11.34 -11.91
N VAL A 22 18.35 -10.13 -12.06
CA VAL A 22 18.58 -9.39 -13.27
C VAL A 22 20.11 -9.34 -13.31
N THR A 23 20.72 -10.20 -14.12
CA THR A 23 22.08 -9.98 -14.59
C THR A 23 22.00 -8.60 -15.22
N SER A 24 22.49 -7.60 -14.48
CA SER A 24 22.74 -6.30 -15.06
C SER A 24 23.52 -6.55 -16.34
N ALA A 25 22.92 -6.22 -17.46
CA ALA A 25 23.71 -5.92 -18.67
C ALA A 25 24.84 -5.04 -18.16
N GLY A 26 26.07 -5.40 -18.47
CA GLY A 26 27.26 -4.91 -17.80
C GLY A 26 27.16 -3.44 -17.49
N ALA A 27 27.30 -3.07 -16.20
CA ALA A 27 27.36 -1.68 -15.83
C ALA A 27 28.43 -1.06 -16.72
N ILE A 28 28.02 -0.22 -17.65
CA ILE A 28 28.97 0.69 -18.29
C ILE A 28 29.54 1.43 -17.11
N ASP A 29 30.84 1.26 -16.85
CA ASP A 29 31.56 2.14 -15.93
C ASP A 29 31.07 3.54 -16.27
N ALA A 30 30.46 4.20 -15.32
CA ALA A 30 29.80 5.48 -15.54
C ALA A 30 30.85 6.48 -16.02
N LYS A 31 31.15 6.41 -17.31
CA LYS A 31 31.97 7.40 -17.98
C LYS A 31 31.16 8.67 -17.81
N ALA A 32 31.68 9.60 -17.03
CA ALA A 32 30.99 10.81 -16.68
C ALA A 32 30.41 11.43 -17.94
N VAL A 33 29.08 11.31 -18.11
CA VAL A 33 28.34 11.97 -19.18
C VAL A 33 28.45 13.44 -18.84
N THR A 34 29.27 14.18 -19.56
CA THR A 34 29.62 15.55 -19.17
C THR A 34 28.73 16.60 -19.82
N THR A 35 28.00 16.23 -20.88
CA THR A 35 27.04 17.14 -21.54
C THR A 35 26.03 16.28 -22.34
N GLY A 36 24.78 16.78 -22.48
CA GLY A 36 23.76 16.11 -23.27
C GLY A 36 23.18 14.87 -22.61
N ALA A 37 23.18 13.76 -23.32
CA ALA A 37 22.75 12.45 -22.82
C ALA A 37 23.37 11.30 -23.62
N VAL A 38 23.28 10.09 -23.07
CA VAL A 38 23.72 8.87 -23.76
C VAL A 38 22.52 7.95 -23.95
N VAL A 39 22.41 7.36 -25.15
CA VAL A 39 21.43 6.32 -25.47
C VAL A 39 22.14 5.01 -25.67
N GLU A 40 21.74 3.99 -24.91
CA GLU A 40 22.15 2.61 -25.08
C GLU A 40 20.97 1.80 -25.61
N GLU A 41 21.12 1.25 -26.79
CA GLU A 41 20.14 0.35 -27.39
C GLU A 41 20.55 -1.09 -27.08
N ILE A 42 19.68 -1.81 -26.38
CA ILE A 42 19.88 -3.22 -26.03
C ILE A 42 19.05 -4.06 -27.01
N PRO A 43 19.63 -4.65 -28.05
CA PRO A 43 18.87 -5.42 -29.01
C PRO A 43 18.41 -6.76 -28.44
N ARG A 44 17.45 -7.40 -29.10
CA ARG A 44 17.01 -8.76 -28.73
C ARG A 44 18.10 -9.79 -28.97
N GLU A 45 18.95 -9.57 -29.99
CA GLU A 45 20.10 -10.38 -30.33
C GLU A 45 21.26 -9.47 -30.80
N GLY A 46 22.49 -9.74 -30.36
CA GLY A 46 23.66 -8.95 -30.66
C GLY A 46 24.18 -8.11 -29.50
N GLU A 47 25.19 -7.29 -29.81
CA GLU A 47 25.81 -6.42 -28.79
C GLU A 47 25.08 -5.10 -28.69
N PRO A 48 25.01 -4.49 -27.47
CA PRO A 48 24.45 -3.16 -27.27
C PRO A 48 25.21 -2.10 -28.10
N THR A 49 24.46 -1.11 -28.58
CA THR A 49 25.04 0.07 -29.22
C THR A 49 24.90 1.29 -28.36
N VAL A 50 25.92 2.13 -28.29
CA VAL A 50 25.94 3.33 -27.46
C VAL A 50 26.11 4.55 -28.36
N THR A 51 25.22 5.54 -28.18
CA THR A 51 25.24 6.81 -28.93
C THR A 51 25.29 7.96 -27.96
N GLU A 52 26.24 8.87 -28.09
CA GLU A 52 26.27 10.16 -27.41
C GLU A 52 25.38 11.15 -28.17
N CYS A 53 24.51 11.85 -27.44
CA CYS A 53 23.59 12.87 -27.97
C CYS A 53 23.92 14.22 -27.35
N GLY A 54 23.80 15.28 -28.14
CA GLY A 54 24.10 16.66 -27.72
C GLY A 54 23.11 17.23 -26.71
N SER A 55 21.92 16.61 -26.58
CA SER A 55 20.90 17.03 -25.63
C SER A 55 20.01 15.86 -25.18
N PRO A 56 19.34 15.96 -24.01
CA PRO A 56 18.32 15.01 -23.60
C PRO A 56 17.17 14.84 -24.61
N ALA A 57 16.73 15.91 -25.24
CA ALA A 57 15.64 15.86 -26.23
C ALA A 57 16.05 15.08 -27.49
N GLU A 58 17.30 15.21 -27.95
CA GLU A 58 17.86 14.39 -29.04
C GLU A 58 17.90 12.91 -28.64
N ALA A 59 18.38 12.63 -27.42
CA ALA A 59 18.42 11.27 -26.89
C ALA A 59 17.03 10.62 -26.81
N TRP A 60 16.03 11.38 -26.34
CA TRP A 60 14.65 10.91 -26.30
C TRP A 60 14.12 10.60 -27.71
N SER A 61 14.32 11.51 -28.65
CA SER A 61 13.89 11.33 -30.05
C SER A 61 14.52 10.09 -30.67
N LYS A 62 15.81 9.86 -30.42
CA LYS A 62 16.50 8.66 -30.87
C LYS A 62 15.95 7.40 -30.19
N ALA A 63 15.74 7.43 -28.89
CA ALA A 63 15.19 6.31 -28.14
C ALA A 63 13.82 5.88 -28.66
N ILE A 64 12.91 6.83 -28.93
CA ILE A 64 11.59 6.53 -29.50
C ILE A 64 11.70 5.90 -30.90
N GLN A 65 12.63 6.35 -31.74
CA GLN A 65 12.82 5.78 -33.09
C GLN A 65 13.34 4.34 -33.06
N THR A 66 14.06 3.97 -32.01
CA THR A 66 14.73 2.66 -31.94
C THR A 66 14.01 1.66 -31.02
N ALA A 67 13.17 2.14 -30.11
CA ALA A 67 12.49 1.30 -29.12
C ALA A 67 11.59 0.21 -29.73
N ASP A 68 11.01 0.44 -30.90
CA ASP A 68 10.17 -0.56 -31.58
C ASP A 68 10.94 -1.82 -32.01
N HIS A 69 12.26 -1.72 -32.18
CA HIS A 69 13.12 -2.80 -32.65
C HIS A 69 14.03 -3.36 -31.55
N ALA A 70 14.31 -2.57 -30.52
CA ALA A 70 15.14 -2.97 -29.41
C ALA A 70 14.35 -3.79 -28.36
N LYS A 71 15.07 -4.56 -27.54
CA LYS A 71 14.51 -5.17 -26.34
C LYS A 71 14.25 -4.12 -25.26
N GLU A 72 15.18 -3.19 -25.12
CA GLU A 72 15.15 -2.09 -24.19
C GLU A 72 16.04 -0.96 -24.70
N VAL A 73 15.64 0.28 -24.46
CA VAL A 73 16.49 1.46 -24.70
C VAL A 73 16.74 2.15 -23.38
N VAL A 74 17.98 2.42 -23.05
CA VAL A 74 18.39 3.13 -21.84
C VAL A 74 18.90 4.51 -22.21
N ILE A 75 18.34 5.55 -21.60
CA ILE A 75 18.78 6.94 -21.70
C ILE A 75 19.43 7.31 -20.39
N THR A 76 20.67 7.80 -20.41
CA THR A 76 21.35 8.37 -19.24
C THR A 76 21.53 9.87 -19.45
N LEU A 77 20.97 10.69 -18.56
CA LEU A 77 21.09 12.15 -18.64
C LEU A 77 22.50 12.60 -18.25
N GLY A 78 23.02 13.56 -19.02
CA GLY A 78 24.26 14.28 -18.70
C GLY A 78 24.01 15.75 -18.42
N SER A 79 22.77 16.21 -18.54
CA SER A 79 22.35 17.57 -18.25
C SER A 79 20.87 17.60 -17.85
N ASP A 80 20.45 18.71 -17.24
CA ASP A 80 19.07 18.97 -16.91
C ASP A 80 18.22 19.13 -18.18
N TRP A 81 16.98 18.67 -18.12
CA TRP A 81 16.07 18.65 -19.24
C TRP A 81 14.81 19.45 -18.97
N ILE A 82 14.57 20.48 -19.76
CA ILE A 82 13.32 21.26 -19.72
C ILE A 82 12.58 20.99 -21.04
N GLU A 83 11.31 20.61 -20.92
CA GLU A 83 10.49 20.19 -22.06
C GLU A 83 9.11 20.85 -22.04
N ASP A 84 8.69 21.40 -23.16
CA ASP A 84 7.39 22.08 -23.28
C ASP A 84 6.26 21.14 -23.69
N THR A 85 6.59 19.94 -24.19
CA THR A 85 5.65 18.92 -24.63
C THR A 85 5.67 17.70 -23.73
N GLU A 86 4.62 16.89 -23.75
CA GLU A 86 4.58 15.62 -23.03
C GLU A 86 5.60 14.64 -23.63
N LEU A 87 6.20 13.83 -22.79
CA LEU A 87 7.12 12.79 -23.19
C LEU A 87 6.37 11.46 -23.21
N THR A 88 6.14 10.93 -24.40
CA THR A 88 5.36 9.70 -24.57
C THR A 88 6.26 8.49 -24.78
N VAL A 89 6.10 7.47 -23.93
CA VAL A 89 6.60 6.12 -24.17
C VAL A 89 5.52 5.38 -24.94
N GLY A 90 5.74 5.18 -26.22
CA GLY A 90 4.76 4.61 -27.16
C GLY A 90 4.39 3.16 -26.82
N ALA A 91 3.26 2.73 -27.34
CA ALA A 91 2.71 1.41 -27.05
C ALA A 91 3.73 0.28 -27.29
N SER A 92 3.83 -0.65 -26.35
CA SER A 92 4.76 -1.79 -26.35
C SER A 92 6.25 -1.44 -26.31
N MET A 93 6.63 -0.18 -26.16
CA MET A 93 8.02 0.23 -26.00
C MET A 93 8.55 -0.06 -24.60
N HIS A 94 9.84 -0.35 -24.50
CA HIS A 94 10.56 -0.53 -23.24
C HIS A 94 11.68 0.52 -23.15
N ILE A 95 11.46 1.55 -22.33
CA ILE A 95 12.43 2.64 -22.13
C ILE A 95 12.80 2.74 -20.66
N THR A 96 14.11 2.81 -20.41
CA THR A 96 14.67 3.15 -19.11
C THR A 96 15.31 4.53 -19.17
N LEU A 97 14.93 5.44 -18.28
CA LEU A 97 15.54 6.75 -18.09
C LEU A 97 16.34 6.78 -16.79
N ASP A 98 17.64 6.95 -16.91
CA ASP A 98 18.52 7.22 -15.79
C ASP A 98 18.68 8.74 -15.63
N LEU A 99 18.11 9.26 -14.55
CA LEU A 99 18.18 10.69 -14.25
C LEU A 99 19.59 11.16 -13.92
N ASN A 100 20.47 10.26 -13.42
CA ASN A 100 21.87 10.54 -13.11
C ASN A 100 22.07 11.85 -12.31
N GLY A 101 21.16 12.15 -11.39
CA GLY A 101 21.19 13.36 -10.56
C GLY A 101 20.67 14.63 -11.21
N HIS A 102 20.16 14.54 -12.44
CA HIS A 102 19.56 15.64 -13.19
C HIS A 102 18.04 15.66 -13.06
N TYR A 103 17.40 16.73 -13.51
CA TYR A 103 15.95 16.81 -13.51
C TYR A 103 15.35 16.83 -14.92
N VAL A 104 14.11 16.35 -15.01
CA VAL A 104 13.21 16.54 -16.13
C VAL A 104 12.07 17.43 -15.67
N HIS A 105 11.94 18.60 -16.31
CA HIS A 105 10.94 19.61 -15.95
C HIS A 105 10.01 19.89 -17.12
N ARG A 106 8.70 19.74 -16.90
CA ARG A 106 7.66 19.89 -17.92
C ARG A 106 7.39 21.36 -18.34
N ASN A 107 8.05 22.32 -17.72
CA ASN A 107 7.97 23.75 -17.99
C ASN A 107 6.54 24.35 -17.94
N ARG A 108 5.67 23.80 -17.10
CA ARG A 108 4.31 24.35 -16.95
C ARG A 108 4.23 25.54 -15.98
N ASN A 109 5.18 25.71 -15.09
CA ASN A 109 5.16 26.75 -14.03
C ASN A 109 3.83 26.79 -13.27
N HIS A 110 3.21 25.62 -13.05
CA HIS A 110 1.88 25.43 -12.47
C HIS A 110 0.71 25.92 -13.34
N GLU A 111 0.95 26.26 -14.61
CA GLU A 111 -0.12 26.54 -15.57
C GLU A 111 -0.77 25.22 -16.00
N MET A 112 -2.04 25.03 -15.62
CA MET A 112 -2.79 23.84 -15.95
C MET A 112 -3.04 23.72 -17.45
N LYS A 113 -2.77 22.57 -18.01
CA LYS A 113 -2.97 22.28 -19.42
C LYS A 113 -3.50 20.88 -19.60
N ARG A 114 -4.39 20.69 -20.56
CA ARG A 114 -4.80 19.35 -20.94
C ARG A 114 -3.57 18.52 -21.34
N ASN A 115 -3.44 17.33 -20.79
CA ASN A 115 -2.26 16.47 -20.94
C ASN A 115 -0.96 17.17 -20.47
N GLY A 116 -1.05 17.93 -19.37
CA GLY A 116 0.08 18.65 -18.80
C GLY A 116 1.04 17.79 -17.97
N TYR A 117 0.90 16.47 -17.98
CA TYR A 117 1.82 15.54 -17.33
C TYR A 117 3.22 15.57 -17.96
N VAL A 118 4.20 15.09 -17.22
CA VAL A 118 5.59 15.01 -17.70
C VAL A 118 5.73 13.83 -18.66
N PHE A 119 5.27 12.64 -18.24
CA PHE A 119 5.35 11.42 -19.03
C PHE A 119 3.99 10.76 -19.21
N ARG A 120 3.80 10.20 -20.41
CA ARG A 120 2.70 9.30 -20.74
C ARG A 120 3.27 7.92 -21.06
N VAL A 121 2.69 6.89 -20.47
CA VAL A 121 3.05 5.49 -20.71
C VAL A 121 1.87 4.82 -21.39
N GLU A 122 2.00 4.52 -22.68
CA GLU A 122 0.92 3.96 -23.49
C GLU A 122 0.70 2.46 -23.23
N GLU A 123 -0.33 1.92 -23.86
CA GLU A 123 -0.76 0.52 -23.69
C GLU A 123 0.40 -0.47 -23.90
N ASN A 124 0.58 -1.40 -22.97
CA ASN A 124 1.63 -2.42 -22.94
C ASN A 124 3.07 -1.86 -22.93
N ALA A 125 3.27 -0.55 -22.81
CA ALA A 125 4.60 0.03 -22.66
C ALA A 125 5.15 -0.20 -21.25
N VAL A 126 6.47 -0.27 -21.14
CA VAL A 126 7.20 -0.31 -19.87
C VAL A 126 8.15 0.86 -19.80
N PHE A 127 7.88 1.77 -18.87
CA PHE A 127 8.75 2.90 -18.58
C PHE A 127 9.41 2.72 -17.22
N THR A 128 10.74 2.71 -17.20
CA THR A 128 11.52 2.62 -15.96
C THR A 128 12.28 3.93 -15.75
N VAL A 129 12.19 4.47 -14.54
CA VAL A 129 13.02 5.60 -14.11
C VAL A 129 13.92 5.15 -12.97
N ARG A 130 15.19 5.44 -13.08
CA ARG A 130 16.18 5.24 -12.03
C ARG A 130 17.04 6.49 -11.85
N ASP A 131 17.84 6.52 -10.80
CA ASP A 131 18.78 7.61 -10.52
C ASP A 131 20.10 7.03 -10.04
N SER A 132 21.09 6.97 -10.93
CA SER A 132 22.42 6.45 -10.64
C SER A 132 23.26 7.42 -9.80
N ASN A 133 22.86 8.69 -9.68
CA ASN A 133 23.53 9.71 -8.88
C ASN A 133 22.57 10.38 -7.86
N PRO A 134 22.14 9.67 -6.81
CA PRO A 134 21.16 10.18 -5.84
C PRO A 134 21.68 11.31 -4.95
N LYS A 135 22.96 11.68 -5.08
CA LYS A 135 23.60 12.82 -4.41
C LYS A 135 23.76 14.03 -5.32
N GLY A 136 23.35 13.94 -6.57
CA GLY A 136 23.39 15.02 -7.53
C GLY A 136 22.69 16.28 -7.04
N VAL A 137 22.86 17.38 -7.77
CA VAL A 137 22.38 18.72 -7.37
C VAL A 137 20.84 18.74 -7.28
N GLY A 138 20.17 18.02 -8.18
CA GLY A 138 18.72 17.92 -8.22
C GLY A 138 18.01 19.22 -8.57
N TYR A 139 16.82 19.42 -7.99
CA TYR A 139 15.97 20.57 -8.31
C TYR A 139 15.41 21.21 -7.03
N LYS A 140 15.56 22.53 -6.87
CA LYS A 140 15.01 23.33 -5.75
C LYS A 140 15.23 22.71 -4.36
N GLY A 141 16.44 22.17 -4.11
CA GLY A 141 16.81 21.56 -2.82
C GLY A 141 16.44 20.08 -2.68
N VAL A 142 15.71 19.51 -3.64
CA VAL A 142 15.52 18.04 -3.75
C VAL A 142 16.75 17.45 -4.40
N ARG A 143 17.51 16.62 -3.69
CA ARG A 143 18.72 16.01 -4.19
C ARG A 143 18.44 14.79 -5.05
N GLY A 144 19.39 14.46 -5.94
CA GLY A 144 19.29 13.37 -6.88
C GLY A 144 18.43 13.72 -8.09
N GLY A 145 18.07 12.73 -8.89
CA GLY A 145 17.25 12.92 -10.07
C GLY A 145 15.81 13.31 -9.74
N VAL A 146 15.23 14.24 -10.50
CA VAL A 146 13.89 14.78 -10.23
C VAL A 146 13.04 14.83 -11.49
N ILE A 147 11.80 14.38 -11.40
CA ILE A 147 10.72 14.61 -12.39
C ILE A 147 9.77 15.64 -11.80
N THR A 148 9.54 16.75 -12.49
CA THR A 148 8.77 17.86 -11.95
C THR A 148 8.14 18.75 -13.02
N GLY A 149 7.37 19.74 -12.58
CA GLY A 149 6.80 20.78 -13.43
C GLY A 149 5.58 20.33 -14.24
N GLY A 150 5.08 19.14 -14.01
CA GLY A 150 3.82 18.69 -14.59
C GLY A 150 2.62 19.43 -13.96
N ALA A 151 1.72 19.92 -14.81
CA ALA A 151 0.50 20.61 -14.42
C ALA A 151 -0.62 20.28 -15.41
N SER A 152 -1.46 19.31 -15.06
CA SER A 152 -2.50 18.77 -15.95
C SER A 152 -3.88 19.28 -15.54
N SER A 153 -4.68 19.73 -16.51
CA SER A 153 -6.08 20.06 -16.27
C SER A 153 -7.02 18.85 -16.43
N ASN A 154 -6.46 17.68 -16.61
CA ASN A 154 -7.10 16.38 -16.50
C ASN A 154 -6.24 15.50 -15.61
N THR A 155 -6.34 14.19 -15.68
CA THR A 155 -5.65 13.24 -14.79
C THR A 155 -4.13 13.21 -14.96
N GLY A 156 -3.40 12.89 -13.88
CA GLY A 156 -1.97 12.61 -13.91
C GLY A 156 -1.06 13.84 -14.05
N GLY A 157 -0.67 14.49 -12.95
CA GLY A 157 0.24 15.63 -13.05
C GLY A 157 1.67 15.27 -13.45
N GLY A 158 2.23 14.21 -12.89
CA GLY A 158 3.57 13.73 -13.21
C GLY A 158 3.58 12.68 -14.31
N ILE A 159 2.98 11.55 -14.02
CA ILE A 159 2.97 10.34 -14.87
C ILE A 159 1.53 9.92 -15.14
N HIS A 160 1.20 9.74 -16.39
CA HIS A 160 -0.07 9.14 -16.80
C HIS A 160 0.19 7.75 -17.42
N ILE A 161 -0.38 6.71 -16.82
CA ILE A 161 -0.21 5.31 -17.26
C ILE A 161 -1.52 4.85 -17.86
N GLU A 162 -1.52 4.53 -19.15
CA GLU A 162 -2.67 3.97 -19.85
C GLU A 162 -2.91 2.49 -19.52
N GLU A 163 -4.04 1.99 -19.98
CA GLU A 163 -4.44 0.59 -19.76
C GLU A 163 -3.30 -0.38 -20.11
N LYS A 164 -2.97 -1.31 -19.20
CA LYS A 164 -1.88 -2.30 -19.30
C LYS A 164 -0.46 -1.70 -19.41
N GLY A 165 -0.31 -0.38 -19.33
CA GLY A 165 1.01 0.24 -19.21
C GLY A 165 1.65 -0.08 -17.85
N GLU A 166 2.97 -0.08 -17.82
CA GLU A 166 3.75 -0.27 -16.59
C GLU A 166 4.75 0.86 -16.40
N PHE A 167 4.64 1.55 -15.26
CA PHE A 167 5.66 2.50 -14.82
C PHE A 167 6.43 1.94 -13.62
N ARG A 168 7.77 2.03 -13.69
CA ARG A 168 8.67 1.59 -12.63
C ARG A 168 9.53 2.74 -12.15
N LEU A 169 9.43 3.11 -10.88
CA LEU A 169 10.32 4.07 -10.23
C LEU A 169 11.31 3.34 -9.32
N GLN A 170 12.55 3.24 -9.74
CA GLN A 170 13.62 2.57 -9.00
C GLN A 170 14.50 3.55 -8.21
N GLY A 171 14.40 4.84 -8.49
CA GLY A 171 15.11 5.93 -7.84
C GLY A 171 14.69 7.28 -8.36
N GLY A 172 15.17 8.36 -7.75
CA GLY A 172 14.78 9.73 -8.05
C GLY A 172 13.49 10.15 -7.33
N THR A 173 13.02 11.36 -7.64
CA THR A 173 11.85 11.95 -6.98
C THR A 173 10.85 12.49 -8.00
N ILE A 174 9.59 12.11 -7.89
CA ILE A 174 8.48 12.83 -8.54
C ILE A 174 8.09 13.96 -7.59
N TYR A 175 8.28 15.21 -8.04
CA TYR A 175 8.21 16.39 -7.19
C TYR A 175 7.27 17.45 -7.71
N ASP A 176 6.39 17.97 -6.82
CA ASP A 176 5.52 19.14 -7.05
C ASP A 176 4.78 19.11 -8.40
N CYS A 177 4.32 17.92 -8.79
CA CYS A 177 3.43 17.75 -9.94
C CYS A 177 1.99 17.95 -9.50
N ARG A 178 1.14 18.48 -10.39
CA ARG A 178 -0.22 18.91 -10.06
C ARG A 178 -1.23 18.50 -11.12
N THR A 179 -2.47 18.33 -10.68
CA THR A 179 -3.61 18.08 -11.58
C THR A 179 -4.86 18.78 -11.04
N ASP A 180 -5.76 19.17 -11.94
CA ASP A 180 -7.10 19.63 -11.55
C ASP A 180 -8.08 18.48 -11.30
N GLU A 181 -7.74 17.26 -11.74
CA GLU A 181 -8.51 16.03 -11.50
C GLU A 181 -7.72 15.10 -10.58
N ASP A 182 -7.49 13.85 -11.01
CA ASP A 182 -6.96 12.77 -10.19
C ASP A 182 -5.47 12.50 -10.40
N GLY A 183 -4.78 12.08 -9.33
CA GLY A 183 -3.41 11.58 -9.41
C GLY A 183 -2.37 12.65 -9.64
N GLY A 184 -2.16 13.55 -8.68
CA GLY A 184 -1.18 14.65 -8.82
C GLY A 184 0.22 14.20 -9.23
N GLY A 185 0.71 13.10 -8.68
CA GLY A 185 1.98 12.48 -9.07
C GLY A 185 1.86 11.46 -10.18
N VAL A 186 1.01 10.44 -9.99
CA VAL A 186 0.84 9.28 -10.87
C VAL A 186 -0.63 8.95 -11.01
N TYR A 187 -1.09 8.76 -12.21
CA TYR A 187 -2.43 8.28 -12.53
C TYR A 187 -2.36 6.94 -13.26
N LEU A 188 -3.09 5.94 -12.77
CA LEU A 188 -3.24 4.65 -13.42
C LEU A 188 -4.63 4.59 -14.06
N ASP A 189 -4.68 4.76 -15.37
CA ASP A 189 -5.89 4.55 -16.16
C ASP A 189 -6.00 3.08 -16.54
N GLY A 190 -6.98 2.39 -16.03
CA GLY A 190 -7.08 0.98 -16.35
C GLY A 190 -8.44 0.38 -16.07
N SER A 191 -8.95 -0.37 -17.04
CA SER A 191 -10.02 -1.35 -16.84
C SER A 191 -9.42 -2.73 -16.48
N SER A 192 -8.10 -2.89 -16.55
CA SER A 192 -7.35 -4.14 -16.35
C SER A 192 -6.50 -4.13 -15.08
N MET A 193 -6.34 -5.31 -14.46
CA MET A 193 -5.36 -5.54 -13.38
C MET A 193 -3.91 -5.54 -13.88
N ASP A 194 -3.70 -5.52 -15.19
CA ASP A 194 -2.36 -5.52 -15.80
C ASP A 194 -1.74 -4.13 -15.87
N THR A 195 -2.50 -3.05 -15.61
CA THR A 195 -1.95 -1.69 -15.42
C THR A 195 -1.18 -1.65 -14.10
N LYS A 196 0.10 -1.20 -14.15
CA LYS A 196 1.00 -1.34 -12.99
C LYS A 196 1.82 -0.09 -12.72
N PHE A 197 1.90 0.24 -11.45
CA PHE A 197 2.93 1.12 -10.92
C PHE A 197 3.77 0.37 -9.89
N THR A 198 5.07 0.29 -10.14
CA THR A 198 6.03 -0.36 -9.24
C THR A 198 7.08 0.66 -8.78
N MET A 199 7.21 0.85 -7.47
CA MET A 199 8.23 1.71 -6.89
C MET A 199 9.10 0.90 -5.92
N THR A 200 10.39 0.78 -6.23
CA THR A 200 11.34 -0.02 -5.42
C THR A 200 12.35 0.85 -4.68
N GLY A 201 12.24 2.15 -4.81
CA GLY A 201 13.04 3.19 -4.18
C GLY A 201 12.57 4.56 -4.62
N GLY A 202 13.25 5.61 -4.20
CA GLY A 202 12.90 7.00 -4.55
C GLY A 202 11.79 7.59 -3.68
N ARG A 203 11.18 8.66 -4.20
CA ARG A 203 10.23 9.48 -3.44
C ARG A 203 9.14 10.05 -4.35
N ILE A 204 7.91 10.17 -3.84
CA ILE A 204 6.88 11.06 -4.38
C ILE A 204 6.67 12.15 -3.34
N TYR A 205 6.85 13.41 -3.75
CA TYR A 205 6.92 14.52 -2.80
C TYR A 205 6.17 15.76 -3.27
N GLY A 206 5.26 16.26 -2.43
CA GLY A 206 4.57 17.52 -2.65
C GLY A 206 3.63 17.54 -3.86
N CYS A 207 3.25 16.38 -4.40
CA CYS A 207 2.30 16.29 -5.50
C CYS A 207 0.87 16.58 -5.02
N LYS A 208 0.02 17.15 -5.92
CA LYS A 208 -1.28 17.69 -5.49
C LYS A 208 -2.37 17.54 -6.53
N THR A 209 -3.61 17.40 -6.04
CA THR A 209 -4.81 17.74 -6.80
C THR A 209 -5.27 19.14 -6.41
N MET A 210 -5.88 19.93 -7.32
CA MET A 210 -5.98 21.38 -7.17
C MET A 210 -7.38 21.95 -7.37
N GLU A 211 -8.34 21.23 -7.91
CA GLU A 211 -9.65 21.79 -8.21
C GLU A 211 -10.67 21.51 -7.11
N SER A 212 -11.51 22.50 -6.82
CA SER A 212 -12.56 22.44 -5.80
C SER A 212 -13.88 21.83 -6.30
N ASN A 213 -13.90 21.24 -7.47
CA ASN A 213 -15.05 20.50 -7.97
C ASN A 213 -14.94 19.06 -7.44
N ASP A 214 -15.97 18.63 -6.71
CA ASP A 214 -16.05 17.31 -6.08
C ASP A 214 -15.43 16.19 -6.91
N ASN A 215 -14.51 15.42 -6.32
CA ASN A 215 -13.84 14.20 -6.79
C ASN A 215 -12.39 14.32 -7.31
N CYS A 216 -11.57 15.20 -6.79
CA CYS A 216 -10.14 15.29 -7.12
C CYS A 216 -9.31 14.50 -6.12
N CYS A 217 -9.02 13.24 -6.42
CA CYS A 217 -8.47 12.28 -5.47
C CYS A 217 -7.02 11.87 -5.76
N GLY A 218 -6.34 11.34 -4.71
CA GLY A 218 -5.01 10.77 -4.87
C GLY A 218 -3.91 11.80 -5.14
N GLY A 219 -3.56 12.60 -4.15
CA GLY A 219 -2.54 13.66 -4.32
C GLY A 219 -1.21 13.16 -4.89
N ALA A 220 -0.75 11.97 -4.48
CA ALA A 220 0.40 11.31 -5.09
C ALA A 220 0.00 10.32 -6.18
N ILE A 221 -0.93 9.41 -5.89
CA ILE A 221 -1.27 8.28 -6.76
C ILE A 221 -2.78 8.10 -6.80
N TYR A 222 -3.33 8.02 -7.99
CA TYR A 222 -4.71 7.58 -8.22
C TYR A 222 -4.73 6.29 -9.03
N MET A 223 -5.49 5.32 -8.60
CA MET A 223 -5.65 4.05 -9.29
C MET A 223 -7.12 3.77 -9.61
N VAL A 224 -7.48 3.83 -10.89
CA VAL A 224 -8.80 3.39 -11.36
C VAL A 224 -8.94 1.88 -11.15
N LYS A 225 -7.98 1.12 -11.68
CA LYS A 225 -7.85 -0.32 -11.49
C LYS A 225 -6.43 -0.75 -11.83
N GLY A 226 -5.87 -1.69 -11.10
CA GLY A 226 -4.52 -2.17 -11.40
C GLY A 226 -3.78 -2.67 -10.18
N THR A 227 -2.46 -2.55 -10.24
CA THR A 227 -1.58 -2.92 -9.14
C THR A 227 -0.59 -1.79 -8.84
N VAL A 228 -0.60 -1.32 -7.62
CA VAL A 228 0.40 -0.42 -7.05
C VAL A 228 1.28 -1.22 -6.09
N SER A 229 2.57 -1.30 -6.37
CA SER A 229 3.54 -1.98 -5.52
C SER A 229 4.66 -1.01 -5.14
N VAL A 230 4.76 -0.69 -3.86
CA VAL A 230 5.75 0.26 -3.35
C VAL A 230 6.63 -0.41 -2.30
N SER A 231 7.94 -0.30 -2.45
CA SER A 231 8.90 -0.82 -1.48
C SER A 231 10.09 0.11 -1.27
N ASN A 232 10.62 0.16 -0.02
CA ASN A 232 11.80 0.95 0.34
C ASN A 232 11.73 2.41 -0.12
N ALA A 233 10.59 3.05 0.03
CA ALA A 233 10.28 4.33 -0.58
C ALA A 233 9.59 5.29 0.39
N LYS A 234 9.46 6.55 -0.04
CA LYS A 234 8.77 7.58 0.72
C LYS A 234 7.70 8.28 -0.13
N ILE A 235 6.50 8.47 0.42
CA ILE A 235 5.43 9.27 -0.17
C ILE A 235 5.02 10.31 0.86
N ASP A 236 5.35 11.56 0.62
CA ASP A 236 5.19 12.57 1.65
C ASP A 236 4.79 13.97 1.13
N ASP A 237 4.16 14.72 2.05
CA ASP A 237 3.68 16.09 1.84
C ASP A 237 2.80 16.24 0.58
N CYS A 238 2.11 15.15 0.20
CA CYS A 238 1.16 15.17 -0.91
C CYS A 238 -0.23 15.61 -0.41
N TYR A 239 -1.00 16.19 -1.31
CA TYR A 239 -2.27 16.84 -0.99
C TYR A 239 -3.38 16.41 -1.96
N SER A 240 -4.53 16.06 -1.41
CA SER A 240 -5.76 15.82 -2.16
C SER A 240 -6.85 16.82 -1.76
N GLU A 241 -7.53 17.40 -2.75
CA GLU A 241 -8.72 18.24 -2.51
C GLU A 241 -9.91 17.43 -2.01
N ASP A 242 -9.89 16.11 -2.18
CA ASP A 242 -10.94 15.21 -1.72
C ASP A 242 -10.30 14.07 -0.92
N ASP A 243 -10.33 12.84 -1.38
CA ASP A 243 -9.90 11.65 -0.68
C ASP A 243 -8.47 11.20 -1.06
N GLY A 244 -7.80 10.53 -0.11
CA GLY A 244 -6.50 9.90 -0.36
C GLY A 244 -5.36 10.87 -0.62
N GLY A 245 -4.89 11.58 0.41
CA GLY A 245 -3.81 12.57 0.27
C GLY A 245 -2.55 12.04 -0.41
N ALA A 246 -2.21 10.76 -0.20
CA ALA A 246 -1.18 10.09 -0.98
C ALA A 246 -1.79 9.13 -2.00
N ILE A 247 -2.57 8.14 -1.62
CA ILE A 247 -3.09 7.11 -2.52
C ILE A 247 -4.61 7.07 -2.45
N TYR A 248 -5.25 7.19 -3.60
CA TYR A 248 -6.64 6.81 -3.79
C TYR A 248 -6.73 5.58 -4.67
N SER A 249 -7.52 4.60 -4.27
CA SER A 249 -7.73 3.40 -5.05
C SER A 249 -9.21 3.08 -5.23
N ASN A 250 -9.65 3.06 -6.47
CA ASN A 250 -10.99 2.60 -6.80
C ASN A 250 -11.08 1.08 -6.74
N ARG A 251 -10.09 0.37 -7.33
CA ARG A 251 -10.06 -1.11 -7.38
C ARG A 251 -8.65 -1.61 -7.63
N GLY A 252 -8.31 -2.73 -7.03
CA GLY A 252 -7.04 -3.37 -7.35
C GLY A 252 -6.24 -3.81 -6.14
N VAL A 253 -4.93 -3.84 -6.28
CA VAL A 253 -4.03 -4.32 -5.23
C VAL A 253 -3.00 -3.26 -4.90
N ILE A 254 -2.89 -2.94 -3.61
CA ILE A 254 -1.85 -2.08 -3.06
C ILE A 254 -0.93 -2.95 -2.20
N ASN A 255 0.29 -3.18 -2.66
CA ASN A 255 1.34 -3.87 -1.94
C ASN A 255 2.36 -2.86 -1.42
N LEU A 256 2.58 -2.83 -0.11
CA LEU A 256 3.49 -1.90 0.55
C LEU A 256 4.48 -2.68 1.41
N ASP A 257 5.78 -2.43 1.23
CA ASP A 257 6.83 -3.02 2.06
C ASP A 257 7.90 -2.00 2.41
N ASN A 258 8.08 -1.70 3.70
CA ASN A 258 9.06 -0.71 4.17
C ASN A 258 8.86 0.69 3.55
N VAL A 259 7.61 1.19 3.58
CA VAL A 259 7.22 2.50 3.02
C VAL A 259 6.93 3.49 4.13
N VAL A 260 7.35 4.74 3.93
CA VAL A 260 7.02 5.85 4.83
C VAL A 260 6.03 6.78 4.16
N PHE A 261 4.84 6.91 4.76
CA PHE A 261 3.83 7.91 4.44
C PHE A 261 3.87 9.00 5.50
N SER A 262 4.24 10.23 5.13
CA SER A 262 4.35 11.29 6.13
C SER A 262 3.87 12.65 5.64
N GLY A 263 3.09 13.35 6.47
CA GLY A 263 2.62 14.70 6.16
C GLY A 263 1.66 14.79 4.98
N ASN A 264 1.06 13.67 4.55
CA ASN A 264 0.07 13.70 3.49
C ASN A 264 -1.28 14.21 4.04
N TYR A 265 -2.02 14.89 3.21
CA TYR A 265 -3.24 15.58 3.60
C TYR A 265 -4.37 15.33 2.61
N ALA A 266 -5.55 14.97 3.11
CA ALA A 266 -6.80 14.88 2.38
C ALA A 266 -7.82 15.84 2.97
N ARG A 267 -8.52 16.64 2.14
CA ARG A 267 -9.60 17.51 2.62
C ARG A 267 -10.84 16.74 3.05
N GLU A 268 -10.98 15.49 2.62
CA GLU A 268 -12.03 14.64 3.11
C GLU A 268 -11.46 13.48 3.93
N LYS A 269 -11.15 12.34 3.33
CA LYS A 269 -10.85 11.11 4.06
C LYS A 269 -9.55 10.46 3.61
N GLY A 270 -8.94 9.70 4.53
CA GLY A 270 -7.73 8.96 4.21
C GLY A 270 -6.54 9.86 3.93
N GLY A 271 -6.02 10.56 4.94
CA GLY A 271 -4.90 11.51 4.77
C GLY A 271 -3.69 10.93 4.03
N ALA A 272 -3.43 9.62 4.16
CA ALA A 272 -2.48 8.92 3.30
C ALA A 272 -3.18 8.00 2.29
N ILE A 273 -4.06 7.10 2.71
CA ILE A 273 -4.68 6.10 1.83
C ILE A 273 -6.19 6.11 1.98
N TYR A 274 -6.88 6.14 0.86
CA TYR A 274 -8.31 5.90 0.76
C TYR A 274 -8.61 4.74 -0.19
N THR A 275 -9.50 3.83 0.21
CA THR A 275 -10.05 2.80 -0.67
C THR A 275 -11.51 3.10 -0.95
N ALA A 276 -11.88 3.19 -2.23
CA ALA A 276 -13.24 3.47 -2.62
C ALA A 276 -14.08 2.20 -2.71
N HIS A 277 -15.40 2.38 -2.50
CA HIS A 277 -16.39 1.34 -2.64
C HIS A 277 -17.22 1.56 -3.91
N ASP A 278 -17.09 0.69 -4.90
CA ASP A 278 -17.91 0.71 -6.11
C ASP A 278 -18.98 -0.40 -6.04
N LEU A 279 -20.19 -0.02 -5.68
CA LEU A 279 -21.35 -0.93 -5.60
C LEU A 279 -21.68 -1.65 -6.90
N ALA A 280 -21.28 -1.10 -8.04
CA ALA A 280 -21.70 -1.60 -9.36
C ALA A 280 -20.75 -2.66 -9.93
N LYS A 281 -19.57 -2.82 -9.36
CA LYS A 281 -18.51 -3.64 -9.94
C LYS A 281 -17.82 -4.49 -8.87
N TYR A 282 -18.16 -5.73 -8.86
CA TYR A 282 -17.71 -6.85 -8.00
C TYR A 282 -16.20 -7.00 -7.72
N GLN A 283 -15.43 -5.93 -7.59
CA GLN A 283 -14.01 -5.96 -7.30
C GLN A 283 -13.63 -4.85 -6.31
N ALA A 284 -12.97 -5.25 -5.24
CA ALA A 284 -12.54 -4.43 -4.15
C ALA A 284 -11.06 -4.04 -4.27
N THR A 285 -10.63 -3.07 -3.48
CA THR A 285 -9.21 -2.81 -3.25
C THR A 285 -8.68 -3.75 -2.16
N VAL A 286 -7.49 -4.28 -2.36
CA VAL A 286 -6.75 -5.07 -1.35
C VAL A 286 -5.51 -4.32 -0.93
N ILE A 287 -5.36 -4.06 0.37
CA ILE A 287 -4.13 -3.52 0.93
C ILE A 287 -3.34 -4.63 1.63
N LYS A 288 -2.06 -4.76 1.27
CA LYS A 288 -1.08 -5.58 1.97
C LYS A 288 0.09 -4.70 2.35
N ALA A 289 0.12 -4.25 3.59
CA ALA A 289 1.17 -3.38 4.11
C ALA A 289 2.05 -4.14 5.11
N HIS A 290 3.34 -4.13 4.87
CA HIS A 290 4.34 -4.73 5.74
C HIS A 290 5.40 -3.68 6.12
N ASN A 291 5.71 -3.60 7.43
CA ASN A 291 6.79 -2.76 7.94
C ASN A 291 6.71 -1.28 7.52
N CYS A 292 5.48 -0.75 7.35
CA CYS A 292 5.25 0.63 6.92
C CYS A 292 5.08 1.59 8.10
N ILE A 293 5.41 2.86 7.85
CA ILE A 293 5.23 3.95 8.81
C ILE A 293 4.25 4.96 8.24
N PHE A 294 3.17 5.22 8.96
CA PHE A 294 2.21 6.27 8.69
C PHE A 294 2.36 7.34 9.78
N ALA A 295 2.92 8.50 9.44
CA ALA A 295 3.27 9.52 10.41
C ALA A 295 2.82 10.92 10.02
N ALA A 296 2.13 11.61 10.92
CA ALA A 296 1.70 12.99 10.73
C ALA A 296 0.84 13.23 9.46
N ASN A 297 0.08 12.21 9.02
CA ASN A 297 -0.90 12.40 7.97
C ASN A 297 -2.19 12.99 8.55
N HIS A 298 -2.94 13.71 7.73
CA HIS A 298 -4.13 14.42 8.17
C HIS A 298 -5.31 14.26 7.20
N ALA A 299 -6.51 14.09 7.75
CA ALA A 299 -7.76 14.15 7.03
C ALA A 299 -8.71 15.16 7.69
N ASP A 300 -9.37 16.03 6.92
CA ASP A 300 -10.36 16.97 7.49
C ASP A 300 -11.65 16.27 7.92
N GLN A 301 -11.88 15.05 7.47
CA GLN A 301 -13.00 14.24 7.94
C GLN A 301 -12.48 13.03 8.71
N ASP A 302 -12.37 11.87 8.08
CA ASP A 302 -12.17 10.59 8.75
C ASP A 302 -10.91 9.85 8.24
N GLY A 303 -10.32 9.03 9.11
CA GLY A 303 -9.15 8.23 8.75
C GLY A 303 -7.90 9.07 8.49
N GLY A 304 -7.33 9.68 9.52
CA GLY A 304 -6.20 10.60 9.39
C GLY A 304 -4.98 10.05 8.63
N ALA A 305 -4.76 8.75 8.69
CA ALA A 305 -3.83 8.07 7.80
C ALA A 305 -4.56 7.21 6.76
N VAL A 306 -5.46 6.34 7.19
CA VAL A 306 -6.10 5.36 6.29
C VAL A 306 -7.61 5.36 6.50
N PHE A 307 -8.34 5.49 5.41
CA PHE A 307 -9.78 5.24 5.35
C PHE A 307 -10.05 4.01 4.51
N ILE A 308 -10.64 3.00 5.11
CA ILE A 308 -11.01 1.75 4.45
C ILE A 308 -12.51 1.78 4.19
N ASN A 309 -12.88 1.84 2.91
CA ASN A 309 -14.27 1.83 2.46
C ASN A 309 -14.43 0.77 1.38
N ASP A 310 -14.53 -0.47 1.78
CA ASP A 310 -14.63 -1.58 0.86
C ASP A 310 -15.92 -2.38 1.03
N ASN A 311 -16.19 -3.32 0.13
CA ASN A 311 -17.39 -4.15 0.18
C ASN A 311 -17.09 -5.51 0.83
N PRO A 312 -17.69 -5.81 1.99
CA PRO A 312 -17.47 -7.06 2.72
C PRO A 312 -17.89 -8.33 1.96
N GLU A 313 -18.68 -8.20 0.89
CA GLU A 313 -19.11 -9.36 0.11
C GLU A 313 -17.97 -10.08 -0.61
N TYR A 314 -16.79 -9.41 -0.78
CA TYR A 314 -15.68 -9.96 -1.55
C TYR A 314 -14.56 -10.59 -0.72
N ASN A 315 -14.68 -10.61 0.60
CA ASN A 315 -13.81 -11.35 1.52
C ASN A 315 -12.30 -11.19 1.24
N GLN A 316 -11.87 -10.00 0.82
CA GLN A 316 -10.47 -9.69 0.55
C GLN A 316 -9.89 -8.93 1.74
N ALA A 317 -8.81 -9.45 2.32
CA ALA A 317 -8.25 -8.93 3.55
C ALA A 317 -7.44 -7.65 3.35
N MET A 318 -7.77 -6.60 4.10
CA MET A 318 -6.91 -5.45 4.35
C MET A 318 -5.95 -5.79 5.48
N VAL A 319 -4.67 -5.92 5.20
CA VAL A 319 -3.71 -6.38 6.20
C VAL A 319 -2.58 -5.39 6.40
N PHE A 320 -2.43 -4.98 7.65
CA PHE A 320 -1.27 -4.21 8.12
C PHE A 320 -0.44 -5.11 9.06
N HIS A 321 0.78 -5.40 8.65
CA HIS A 321 1.70 -6.23 9.43
C HIS A 321 2.95 -5.43 9.80
N LYS A 322 3.27 -5.37 11.11
CA LYS A 322 4.41 -4.58 11.65
C LYS A 322 4.40 -3.12 11.24
N CYS A 323 3.22 -2.54 11.04
CA CYS A 323 3.09 -1.13 10.70
C CYS A 323 3.00 -0.25 11.95
N VAL A 324 3.50 0.97 11.82
CA VAL A 324 3.45 1.99 12.86
C VAL A 324 2.59 3.16 12.37
N PHE A 325 1.56 3.51 13.16
CA PHE A 325 0.73 4.68 12.94
C PHE A 325 0.92 5.65 14.09
N ARG A 326 1.50 6.82 13.81
CA ARG A 326 1.79 7.80 14.86
C ARG A 326 1.56 9.24 14.42
N SER A 327 1.06 10.03 15.35
CA SER A 327 0.83 11.48 15.14
C SER A 327 -0.06 11.79 13.93
N ASN A 328 -0.89 10.83 13.47
CA ASN A 328 -1.88 11.11 12.44
C ASN A 328 -3.10 11.76 13.09
N SER A 329 -3.87 12.51 12.30
CA SER A 329 -5.03 13.21 12.82
C SER A 329 -6.19 13.24 11.84
N ALA A 330 -7.41 13.11 12.37
CA ALA A 330 -8.66 13.33 11.67
C ALA A 330 -9.49 14.37 12.42
N ASN A 331 -10.20 15.25 11.72
CA ASN A 331 -11.07 16.22 12.40
C ASN A 331 -12.36 15.57 12.92
N ARG A 332 -12.72 14.38 12.41
CA ARG A 332 -13.87 13.61 12.89
C ARG A 332 -13.40 12.30 13.53
N GLN A 333 -13.42 11.18 12.84
CA GLN A 333 -13.25 9.84 13.40
C GLN A 333 -12.02 9.12 12.83
N GLY A 334 -11.44 8.21 13.63
CA GLY A 334 -10.31 7.41 13.21
C GLY A 334 -9.04 8.24 12.97
N GLY A 335 -8.44 8.80 14.03
CA GLY A 335 -7.25 9.66 13.90
C GLY A 335 -6.09 9.02 13.15
N ALA A 336 -5.93 7.69 13.22
CA ALA A 336 -5.07 6.95 12.32
C ALA A 336 -5.87 6.17 11.28
N ILE A 337 -6.81 5.32 11.69
CA ILE A 337 -7.51 4.40 10.78
C ILE A 337 -9.01 4.50 11.01
N PHE A 338 -9.77 4.63 9.93
CA PHE A 338 -11.21 4.41 9.89
C PHE A 338 -11.50 3.09 9.16
N VAL A 339 -12.25 2.21 9.82
CA VAL A 339 -12.58 0.88 9.30
C VAL A 339 -14.06 0.80 8.95
N ASN A 340 -14.35 0.62 7.70
CA ASN A 340 -15.67 0.33 7.15
C ASN A 340 -15.63 -0.97 6.32
N ASP A 341 -14.94 -2.00 6.87
CA ASP A 341 -14.78 -3.34 6.26
C ASP A 341 -14.49 -4.39 7.35
N ASP A 342 -15.17 -5.54 7.29
CA ASP A 342 -15.03 -6.68 8.21
C ASP A 342 -13.68 -7.43 8.12
N ASN A 343 -12.91 -7.22 7.05
CA ASN A 343 -11.71 -8.00 6.79
C ASN A 343 -10.40 -7.28 7.15
N THR A 344 -10.49 -6.17 7.90
CA THR A 344 -9.30 -5.42 8.32
C THR A 344 -8.57 -6.13 9.45
N ALA A 345 -7.28 -6.39 9.24
CA ALA A 345 -6.43 -7.06 10.21
C ALA A 345 -5.18 -6.25 10.56
N LEU A 346 -4.92 -6.08 11.85
CA LEU A 346 -3.73 -5.47 12.43
C LEU A 346 -2.86 -6.55 13.07
N SER A 347 -1.70 -6.80 12.51
CA SER A 347 -0.77 -7.83 12.97
C SER A 347 0.55 -7.23 13.42
N SER A 348 0.85 -7.29 14.71
CA SER A 348 2.06 -6.70 15.30
C SER A 348 2.23 -5.21 14.99
N CYS A 349 1.13 -4.47 14.97
CA CYS A 349 1.11 -3.04 14.68
C CYS A 349 1.23 -2.20 15.95
N GLU A 350 1.74 -0.98 15.81
CA GLU A 350 1.76 0.03 16.85
C GLU A 350 0.97 1.26 16.40
N ILE A 351 -0.10 1.60 17.12
CA ILE A 351 -1.00 2.73 16.83
C ILE A 351 -1.02 3.63 18.05
N VAL A 352 -0.21 4.69 18.01
CA VAL A 352 0.09 5.53 19.17
C VAL A 352 0.12 7.02 18.82
N SER A 353 -0.27 7.86 19.77
CA SER A 353 -0.20 9.33 19.64
C SER A 353 -0.95 9.89 18.43
N ASN A 354 -2.02 9.23 17.99
CA ASN A 354 -2.91 9.73 16.96
C ASN A 354 -4.08 10.50 17.59
N LYS A 355 -4.73 11.35 16.81
CA LYS A 355 -5.77 12.22 17.33
C LYS A 355 -7.00 12.25 16.42
N ALA A 356 -8.20 12.09 17.02
CA ALA A 356 -9.47 12.37 16.37
C ALA A 356 -10.15 13.61 16.99
N GLY A 357 -10.90 14.35 16.19
CA GLY A 357 -11.76 15.42 16.69
C GLY A 357 -12.99 14.88 17.40
N GLU A 358 -13.45 13.72 17.04
CA GLU A 358 -14.58 13.03 17.66
C GLU A 358 -14.12 11.77 18.38
N GLU A 359 -14.10 10.61 17.74
CA GLU A 359 -13.89 9.30 18.36
C GLU A 359 -12.83 8.48 17.66
N GLY A 360 -12.22 7.52 18.37
CA GLY A 360 -11.21 6.64 17.79
C GLY A 360 -9.96 7.38 17.39
N GLY A 361 -9.30 8.06 18.33
CA GLY A 361 -8.02 8.74 18.05
C GLY A 361 -6.99 7.84 17.38
N GLY A 362 -6.96 6.56 17.75
CA GLY A 362 -6.22 5.54 17.03
C GLY A 362 -7.03 4.96 15.87
N VAL A 363 -8.07 4.21 16.18
CA VAL A 363 -8.89 3.45 15.23
C VAL A 363 -10.36 3.69 15.50
N TYR A 364 -11.14 3.88 14.46
CA TYR A 364 -12.59 3.87 14.51
C TYR A 364 -13.14 2.71 13.67
N VAL A 365 -14.08 1.96 14.22
CA VAL A 365 -14.74 0.85 13.51
C VAL A 365 -16.23 1.14 13.41
N ASP A 366 -16.76 1.22 12.20
CA ASP A 366 -18.18 1.39 11.94
C ASP A 366 -18.98 0.22 12.53
N GLY A 367 -20.17 0.49 13.07
CA GLY A 367 -21.01 -0.45 13.84
C GLY A 367 -21.41 -1.74 13.13
N ARG A 368 -21.10 -1.90 11.87
CA ARG A 368 -21.42 -3.09 11.08
C ARG A 368 -20.23 -4.02 10.88
N TYR A 369 -19.00 -3.59 11.19
CA TYR A 369 -17.76 -4.24 10.81
C TYR A 369 -16.92 -4.65 12.00
N ASN A 370 -15.97 -5.54 11.77
CA ASN A 370 -15.05 -6.04 12.78
C ASN A 370 -13.62 -5.66 12.43
N ILE A 371 -12.77 -5.62 13.46
CA ILE A 371 -11.34 -5.50 13.29
C ILE A 371 -10.63 -6.69 13.93
N THR A 372 -9.72 -7.31 13.22
CA THR A 372 -8.91 -8.41 13.71
C THR A 372 -7.58 -7.91 14.24
N VAL A 373 -7.22 -8.30 15.47
CA VAL A 373 -5.92 -7.99 16.08
C VAL A 373 -5.15 -9.26 16.39
N MET A 374 -3.85 -9.26 16.07
CA MET A 374 -2.98 -10.41 16.31
C MET A 374 -1.52 -10.01 16.53
N GLY A 375 -0.70 -10.95 16.98
CA GLY A 375 0.72 -10.73 17.22
C GLY A 375 0.99 -9.73 18.34
N LEU A 376 2.09 -8.99 18.28
CA LEU A 376 2.41 -7.93 19.23
C LEU A 376 1.76 -6.61 18.81
N THR A 377 0.45 -6.48 18.95
CA THR A 377 -0.31 -5.28 18.58
C THR A 377 -0.54 -4.38 19.79
N ARG A 378 -0.33 -3.07 19.61
CA ARG A 378 -0.52 -2.04 20.63
C ARG A 378 -1.36 -0.90 20.06
N ILE A 379 -2.49 -0.59 20.70
CA ILE A 379 -3.37 0.53 20.37
C ILE A 379 -3.60 1.30 21.67
N MET A 380 -2.80 2.32 21.89
CA MET A 380 -2.77 3.05 23.16
C MET A 380 -2.22 4.48 22.99
N ASP A 381 -2.40 5.31 24.00
CA ASP A 381 -1.88 6.69 24.01
C ASP A 381 -2.39 7.55 22.83
N ASN A 382 -3.54 7.22 22.26
CA ASN A 382 -4.23 8.06 21.29
C ASN A 382 -5.22 8.96 21.99
N SER A 383 -5.72 9.99 21.33
CA SER A 383 -6.60 10.99 21.93
C SER A 383 -7.81 11.31 21.06
N SER A 384 -8.92 11.63 21.70
CA SER A 384 -10.10 12.21 21.06
C SER A 384 -10.55 13.47 21.79
N ASN A 385 -11.28 14.36 21.12
CA ASN A 385 -11.81 15.57 21.74
C ASN A 385 -13.15 15.32 22.45
N LYS A 386 -13.81 14.19 22.25
CA LYS A 386 -14.99 13.80 23.02
C LYS A 386 -14.59 13.28 24.40
N ASN A 387 -15.16 13.87 25.45
CA ASN A 387 -14.84 13.57 26.85
C ASN A 387 -15.40 12.23 27.36
N ASP A 388 -16.29 11.60 26.62
CA ASP A 388 -17.03 10.39 26.99
C ASP A 388 -16.61 9.15 26.17
N GLY A 389 -15.50 9.27 25.41
CA GLY A 389 -15.29 8.41 24.30
C GLY A 389 -14.09 7.51 24.31
N ALA A 390 -14.16 6.61 23.40
CA ALA A 390 -13.12 5.72 23.02
C ALA A 390 -12.00 6.49 22.32
N ALA A 391 -10.97 6.83 23.05
CA ALA A 391 -9.86 7.61 22.53
C ALA A 391 -8.92 6.77 21.66
N ASN A 392 -8.76 5.48 21.99
CA ASN A 392 -7.81 4.62 21.30
C ASN A 392 -8.45 3.85 20.16
N LEU A 393 -9.25 2.85 20.45
CA LEU A 393 -10.06 2.12 19.50
C LEU A 393 -11.52 2.33 19.83
N ALA A 394 -12.26 2.98 18.96
CA ALA A 394 -13.68 3.22 19.10
C ALA A 394 -14.49 2.20 18.29
N LEU A 395 -15.44 1.56 18.94
CA LEU A 395 -16.46 0.74 18.30
C LEU A 395 -17.78 1.53 18.28
N GLN A 396 -18.35 1.76 17.11
CA GLN A 396 -19.60 2.50 16.99
C GLN A 396 -20.75 1.81 17.71
N ASP A 397 -21.62 2.58 18.40
CA ASP A 397 -22.81 2.05 19.08
C ASP A 397 -23.85 1.51 18.10
N GLN A 398 -24.58 0.51 18.50
CA GLN A 398 -25.02 -0.59 17.67
C GLN A 398 -26.51 -0.79 17.66
N THR A 399 -27.20 0.11 17.05
CA THR A 399 -28.61 -0.14 16.71
C THR A 399 -28.79 -1.06 15.49
N LEU A 400 -27.76 -1.21 14.65
CA LEU A 400 -27.83 -1.91 13.37
C LEU A 400 -26.87 -3.09 13.19
N GLY A 401 -25.91 -3.28 14.10
CA GLY A 401 -24.90 -4.35 13.99
C GLY A 401 -24.05 -4.42 15.25
N LYS A 402 -23.02 -5.23 15.27
CA LYS A 402 -22.13 -5.37 16.43
C LYS A 402 -20.69 -5.33 15.98
N ALA A 403 -20.10 -4.12 15.89
CA ALA A 403 -18.66 -3.99 15.68
C ALA A 403 -17.91 -4.74 16.80
N ARG A 404 -16.90 -5.51 16.44
CA ARG A 404 -16.16 -6.34 17.38
C ARG A 404 -14.68 -6.31 17.10
N ILE A 405 -13.92 -6.53 18.16
CA ILE A 405 -12.51 -6.85 18.06
C ILE A 405 -12.38 -8.37 18.04
N ILE A 406 -11.79 -8.91 17.00
CA ILE A 406 -11.49 -10.34 16.88
C ILE A 406 -10.04 -10.54 17.31
N ASP A 407 -9.81 -11.25 18.41
CA ASP A 407 -8.46 -11.67 18.82
C ASP A 407 -8.05 -12.95 18.09
N ALA A 408 -7.15 -12.80 17.14
CA ALA A 408 -6.59 -13.92 16.37
C ALA A 408 -5.21 -14.39 16.91
N GLY A 409 -4.90 -14.14 18.18
CA GLY A 409 -3.68 -14.56 18.84
C GLY A 409 -2.74 -13.42 19.18
N LEU A 410 -3.08 -12.63 20.19
CA LEU A 410 -2.21 -11.60 20.75
C LEU A 410 -1.04 -12.19 21.52
N TYR A 411 0.14 -11.57 21.42
CA TYR A 411 1.36 -11.97 22.11
C TYR A 411 1.57 -11.16 23.39
N LYS A 412 2.41 -11.71 24.29
CA LYS A 412 2.82 -11.00 25.50
C LYS A 412 3.41 -9.63 25.17
N GLY A 413 2.88 -8.59 25.82
CA GLY A 413 3.25 -7.20 25.60
C GLY A 413 2.30 -6.45 24.66
N SER A 414 1.26 -7.12 24.12
CA SER A 414 0.16 -6.45 23.45
C SER A 414 -0.64 -5.62 24.43
N GLU A 415 -1.23 -4.52 23.94
CA GLU A 415 -2.07 -3.62 24.75
C GLU A 415 -3.09 -2.94 23.85
N ILE A 416 -4.37 -3.27 24.03
CA ILE A 416 -5.48 -2.77 23.24
C ILE A 416 -6.38 -1.95 24.14
N HIS A 417 -6.29 -0.64 24.06
CA HIS A 417 -7.21 0.26 24.72
C HIS A 417 -8.41 0.53 23.80
N PHE A 418 -9.61 0.44 24.32
CA PHE A 418 -10.82 0.59 23.52
C PHE A 418 -11.98 1.18 24.32
N GLY A 419 -12.95 1.68 23.59
CA GLY A 419 -14.21 2.15 24.12
C GLY A 419 -15.33 2.03 23.10
N THR A 420 -16.54 2.41 23.49
CA THR A 420 -17.71 2.41 22.62
C THR A 420 -18.28 3.80 22.52
N THR A 421 -18.86 4.12 21.37
CA THR A 421 -19.55 5.38 21.17
C THR A 421 -21.00 5.23 21.61
N GLY A 422 -21.33 5.62 22.84
CA GLY A 422 -22.68 5.55 23.38
C GLY A 422 -22.78 4.92 24.78
N SER A 423 -23.98 4.81 25.28
CA SER A 423 -24.28 4.42 26.70
C SER A 423 -24.49 2.91 26.89
N SER A 424 -24.46 2.10 25.88
CA SER A 424 -24.72 0.67 25.95
C SER A 424 -23.49 -0.16 26.20
N SER A 425 -23.59 -1.19 27.05
CA SER A 425 -22.55 -2.19 27.18
C SER A 425 -22.39 -2.99 25.91
N VAL A 426 -21.19 -3.00 25.35
CA VAL A 426 -20.89 -3.66 24.09
C VAL A 426 -20.11 -4.94 24.30
N GLN A 427 -20.47 -5.99 23.57
CA GLN A 427 -19.69 -7.19 23.49
C GLN A 427 -18.45 -6.92 22.63
N VAL A 428 -17.28 -6.86 23.25
CA VAL A 428 -16.04 -6.41 22.63
C VAL A 428 -15.38 -7.49 21.79
N SER A 429 -15.58 -8.75 22.11
CA SER A 429 -14.97 -9.85 21.36
C SER A 429 -15.76 -11.14 21.53
N GLU A 430 -15.79 -11.98 20.50
CA GLU A 430 -16.40 -13.31 20.58
C GLU A 430 -15.44 -14.42 21.00
N TRP A 431 -14.12 -14.20 20.95
CA TRP A 431 -13.14 -15.29 20.98
C TRP A 431 -11.90 -15.04 21.83
N VAL A 432 -11.98 -14.24 22.88
CA VAL A 432 -10.83 -13.93 23.76
C VAL A 432 -10.69 -14.99 24.84
N SER A 433 -9.56 -15.69 24.89
CA SER A 433 -9.23 -16.59 25.98
C SER A 433 -9.02 -15.81 27.29
N SER A 434 -9.22 -16.47 28.45
CA SER A 434 -8.97 -15.84 29.75
C SER A 434 -7.54 -15.31 29.92
N TYR A 435 -6.57 -15.93 29.24
CA TYR A 435 -5.18 -15.48 29.21
C TYR A 435 -5.01 -14.16 28.40
N GLN A 436 -5.74 -14.01 27.32
CA GLN A 436 -5.63 -12.84 26.42
C GLN A 436 -6.40 -11.63 26.91
N GLN A 437 -7.37 -11.81 27.82
CA GLN A 437 -8.14 -10.70 28.43
C GLN A 437 -7.25 -9.63 29.05
N GLN A 438 -6.09 -9.99 29.57
CA GLN A 438 -5.13 -9.06 30.17
C GLN A 438 -4.59 -8.00 29.19
N TYR A 439 -4.71 -8.23 27.89
CA TYR A 439 -4.22 -7.31 26.86
C TYR A 439 -5.24 -6.22 26.50
N PHE A 440 -6.48 -6.39 26.94
CA PHE A 440 -7.54 -5.43 26.67
C PHE A 440 -7.77 -4.51 27.86
N LYS A 441 -7.90 -3.21 27.61
CA LYS A 441 -8.18 -2.18 28.61
C LYS A 441 -9.29 -1.26 28.13
N ALA A 442 -10.16 -0.83 29.03
CA ALA A 442 -11.13 0.20 28.72
C ALA A 442 -10.48 1.58 28.72
N ASP A 443 -10.83 2.42 27.76
CA ASP A 443 -10.39 3.82 27.70
C ASP A 443 -10.98 4.63 28.88
N MET A 444 -12.19 4.31 29.30
CA MET A 444 -12.88 4.94 30.47
C MET A 444 -13.48 3.88 31.36
N GLY A 445 -13.31 4.07 32.65
CA GLY A 445 -13.92 3.21 33.67
C GLY A 445 -13.16 1.91 33.92
N LYS A 446 -13.80 0.98 34.63
CA LYS A 446 -13.28 -0.37 34.90
C LYS A 446 -14.01 -1.34 33.99
N LEU A 447 -13.24 -2.21 33.29
CA LEU A 447 -13.81 -3.42 32.70
C LEU A 447 -14.38 -4.26 33.84
N THR A 448 -15.69 -4.36 33.91
CA THR A 448 -16.35 -5.33 34.81
C THR A 448 -16.56 -6.62 34.00
N ALA A 449 -16.49 -7.77 34.66
CA ALA A 449 -16.76 -9.06 34.05
C ALA A 449 -18.18 -9.18 33.44
N LYS A 450 -19.05 -8.22 33.73
CA LYS A 450 -20.39 -8.05 33.16
C LYS A 450 -20.39 -7.30 31.84
N ASP A 451 -19.44 -6.40 31.63
CA ASP A 451 -19.34 -5.53 30.44
C ASP A 451 -18.42 -6.15 29.39
N SER A 452 -17.50 -7.02 29.82
CA SER A 452 -16.73 -7.87 28.93
C SER A 452 -17.40 -9.26 28.90
N ARG A 453 -18.36 -9.45 28.05
CA ARG A 453 -18.78 -10.82 27.72
C ARG A 453 -17.69 -11.49 26.90
N VAL A 454 -16.67 -11.91 27.61
CA VAL A 454 -15.70 -12.85 27.08
C VAL A 454 -16.40 -14.19 27.03
N VAL A 455 -16.82 -14.61 25.88
CA VAL A 455 -17.33 -15.96 25.66
C VAL A 455 -16.12 -16.87 25.55
N GLU A 456 -16.17 -18.04 26.22
CA GLU A 456 -15.12 -19.04 26.23
C GLU A 456 -14.53 -19.29 24.84
N ALA A 457 -13.21 -19.34 24.79
CA ALA A 457 -12.45 -19.60 23.58
C ALA A 457 -12.82 -20.94 22.98
N GLN A 458 -13.68 -20.96 22.00
CA GLN A 458 -13.66 -22.03 21.02
C GLN A 458 -12.62 -21.67 19.96
N MET A 459 -11.58 -22.46 19.84
CA MET A 459 -10.65 -22.34 18.73
C MET A 459 -11.44 -22.25 17.43
N ILE A 460 -11.15 -21.23 16.60
CA ILE A 460 -11.68 -21.10 15.25
C ILE A 460 -11.28 -22.37 14.48
N THR A 461 -12.11 -23.39 14.53
CA THR A 461 -11.87 -24.65 13.83
C THR A 461 -12.59 -24.71 12.51
N SER A 462 -13.49 -23.77 12.22
CA SER A 462 -14.11 -23.64 10.90
C SER A 462 -15.07 -22.46 10.85
N GLY A 463 -14.96 -21.67 9.84
CA GLY A 463 -16.06 -20.88 9.29
C GLY A 463 -15.96 -19.39 9.54
N SER A 464 -15.94 -18.72 8.51
CA SER A 464 -16.29 -17.38 8.05
C SER A 464 -15.16 -16.40 7.83
N VAL A 465 -14.15 -16.27 8.65
CA VAL A 465 -13.00 -15.41 8.27
C VAL A 465 -11.93 -16.19 7.50
N PHE A 466 -11.94 -17.51 7.62
CA PHE A 466 -10.96 -18.41 6.99
C PHE A 466 -11.61 -19.56 6.19
N SER A 467 -12.87 -19.48 5.81
CA SER A 467 -13.51 -20.54 5.00
C SER A 467 -12.89 -20.64 3.59
N ASN A 468 -12.22 -19.61 3.12
CA ASN A 468 -11.37 -19.62 1.93
C ASN A 468 -9.89 -19.52 2.32
N GLY A 469 -9.45 -20.36 3.23
CA GLY A 469 -8.21 -20.38 4.01
C GLY A 469 -6.88 -20.39 3.26
N PHE A 470 -6.81 -19.89 2.05
CA PHE A 470 -5.56 -19.83 1.28
C PHE A 470 -4.81 -18.49 1.40
N TYR A 471 -5.48 -17.42 1.80
CA TYR A 471 -4.88 -16.09 1.74
C TYR A 471 -4.21 -15.63 3.03
N ALA A 472 -4.62 -16.15 4.17
CA ALA A 472 -3.98 -15.83 5.46
C ALA A 472 -2.58 -16.46 5.61
N VAL A 473 -2.32 -17.57 4.92
CA VAL A 473 -1.03 -18.29 5.02
C VAL A 473 0.10 -17.56 4.33
N SER A 474 -0.19 -16.79 3.29
CA SER A 474 0.82 -16.03 2.55
C SER A 474 1.28 -14.74 3.24
N ILE A 475 0.57 -14.31 4.28
CA ILE A 475 0.81 -13.02 4.95
C ILE A 475 1.48 -13.21 6.32
N ILE A 476 1.39 -14.40 6.89
CA ILE A 476 2.02 -14.70 8.18
C ILE A 476 3.48 -15.07 7.94
N GLY A 477 4.39 -14.28 8.46
CA GLY A 477 5.83 -14.58 8.43
C GLY A 477 6.16 -15.98 8.99
N ALA A 478 7.38 -16.46 8.77
CA ALA A 478 7.84 -17.84 8.98
C ALA A 478 7.36 -18.54 10.28
N ALA A 479 7.06 -17.80 11.35
CA ALA A 479 6.51 -18.34 12.58
C ALA A 479 5.04 -18.79 12.46
N GLY A 480 4.23 -18.12 11.64
CA GLY A 480 2.84 -18.50 11.40
C GLY A 480 2.68 -19.71 10.48
N ILE A 481 3.60 -19.90 9.52
CA ILE A 481 3.62 -21.06 8.62
C ILE A 481 3.79 -22.35 9.42
N ILE A 482 4.62 -22.34 10.46
CA ILE A 482 4.83 -23.52 11.32
C ILE A 482 3.55 -23.88 12.09
N GLY A 483 2.81 -22.88 12.58
CA GLY A 483 1.53 -23.08 13.25
C GLY A 483 0.45 -23.63 12.31
N ALA A 484 0.34 -23.08 11.11
CA ALA A 484 -0.61 -23.53 10.11
C ALA A 484 -0.32 -24.96 9.58
N ILE A 485 0.95 -25.29 9.36
CA ILE A 485 1.36 -26.63 8.94
C ILE A 485 1.05 -27.68 10.05
N VAL A 486 1.26 -27.33 11.32
CA VAL A 486 0.93 -28.22 12.45
C VAL A 486 -0.57 -28.44 12.55
N LEU A 487 -1.40 -27.41 12.28
CA LEU A 487 -2.86 -27.53 12.25
C LEU A 487 -3.35 -28.39 11.08
N ILE A 488 -2.81 -28.20 9.88
CA ILE A 488 -3.16 -29.03 8.71
C ILE A 488 -2.76 -30.48 8.90
N VAL A 489 -1.60 -30.75 9.47
CA VAL A 489 -1.14 -32.12 9.76
C VAL A 489 -2.00 -32.79 10.86
N ARG A 490 -2.42 -32.04 11.88
CA ARG A 490 -3.34 -32.53 12.92
C ARG A 490 -4.74 -32.83 12.37
N GLN A 491 -5.24 -31.99 11.47
CA GLN A 491 -6.55 -32.18 10.83
C GLN A 491 -6.55 -33.35 9.85
N LYS A 492 -5.48 -33.53 9.05
CA LYS A 492 -5.31 -34.71 8.21
C LYS A 492 -5.21 -36.02 9.04
N LYS A 493 -4.55 -35.99 10.20
CA LYS A 493 -4.55 -37.16 11.12
C LYS A 493 -5.93 -37.43 11.71
N LYS A 494 -6.73 -36.39 12.05
CA LYS A 494 -8.10 -36.58 12.55
C LYS A 494 -9.04 -37.12 11.49
N ASN A 495 -8.92 -36.66 10.25
CA ASN A 495 -9.74 -37.12 9.14
C ASN A 495 -9.37 -38.57 8.75
N LYS A 496 -8.08 -38.92 8.72
CA LYS A 496 -7.65 -40.32 8.53
C LYS A 496 -8.13 -41.29 9.65
N ALA A 497 -8.23 -40.80 10.89
CA ALA A 497 -8.77 -41.57 12.00
C ALA A 497 -10.30 -41.73 11.92
N LYS A 498 -11.02 -40.82 11.25
CA LYS A 498 -12.46 -40.96 10.98
C LYS A 498 -12.76 -41.85 9.77
N GLU A 499 -11.91 -41.85 8.76
CA GLU A 499 -12.05 -42.73 7.58
C GLU A 499 -11.60 -44.18 7.83
N GLY A 500 -10.73 -44.41 8.83
CA GLY A 500 -10.26 -45.75 9.21
C GLY A 500 -11.14 -46.48 10.23
N GLY A 501 -12.25 -45.87 10.70
CA GLY A 501 -13.16 -46.45 11.68
C GLY A 501 -14.48 -47.00 11.13
N GLY A 502 -14.63 -47.04 9.81
CA GLY A 502 -15.90 -47.37 9.13
C GLY A 502 -15.97 -48.71 8.43
N GLU A 503 -14.98 -49.59 8.55
CA GLU A 503 -15.06 -50.95 7.99
C GLU A 503 -14.74 -51.99 9.05
N ASN A 504 -15.76 -52.44 9.80
CA ASN A 504 -15.90 -53.78 10.34
C ASN A 504 -17.13 -53.83 11.26
N ASP A 505 -18.27 -54.09 10.68
CA ASP A 505 -19.36 -54.85 11.32
C ASP A 505 -20.51 -55.08 10.32
N GLN A 506 -20.31 -55.99 9.39
CA GLN A 506 -21.41 -56.76 8.77
C GLN A 506 -20.84 -58.09 8.24
N ASN A 507 -20.68 -59.05 9.13
CA ASN A 507 -20.83 -60.45 8.79
C ASN A 507 -20.67 -61.32 10.07
N LYS A 508 -21.78 -61.55 10.78
CA LYS A 508 -22.05 -62.76 11.55
C LYS A 508 -23.51 -62.74 12.00
N GLY A 509 -24.29 -63.65 11.42
CA GLY A 509 -25.60 -63.91 11.98
C GLY A 509 -26.59 -64.47 10.98
N ALA A 510 -26.60 -65.82 10.85
CA ALA A 510 -27.58 -66.70 10.27
C ALA A 510 -27.62 -66.86 8.75
#